data_2305c3a00a61c443eea4bb7df8f752e9
#
_entry.id   2305c3a00a61c443eea4bb7df8f752e9
#
_cell.length_a   1.000
_cell.length_b   1.000
_cell.length_c   1.000
_cell.angle_alpha   90.00
_cell.angle_beta   90.00
_cell.angle_gamma   90.00
#
_symmetry.space_group_name_H-M   'P 1'
#
loop_
_entity.id
_entity.type
_entity.pdbx_description
1 polymer ?
#
loop_
_entity_poly.entity_id
_entity_poly.type
_entity_poly.pdbx_seq_one_letter_code
_entity_poly.pdbx_strand_id
1 'polypeptide(L)'
;MADRERIFVQAIRRYCAQRGITVDVRPGGWLIAMRRGARRHFAFGYDIGLNSAIAHRLANDKSATSEALALEGVPCVPHHLFLNPKMGVHVAGADWRRRMQALLAQHPQGVVVKPNQGTSGRSVFKVTTEAELDHAVDDVFSMSAGLVISPYLAIEHEVRVVQLGDLPLVVYGKQRGSDWRHNLDAAARPVLLEDGEVRTACVKLAADAASAIGIAFASIDVVRVDGEWKVLEINSGVMMEALGKLHPELVQATYDAALDRVFGEDQRMFQL
;
A
#
# COMPACT_ATOMS: atom_id res chain seq x y z
N MET A 1 26.87 11.37 5.14
CA MET A 1 26.26 11.05 3.83
C MET A 1 25.17 12.08 3.60
N ALA A 2 25.23 12.88 2.52
CA ALA A 2 24.13 13.79 2.17
C ALA A 2 22.88 12.93 1.98
N ASP A 3 21.81 13.28 2.70
CA ASP A 3 20.53 12.59 2.64
C ASP A 3 20.00 12.71 1.20
N ARG A 4 20.02 11.62 0.44
CA ARG A 4 19.63 11.66 -0.97
C ARG A 4 18.14 11.94 -1.03
N GLU A 5 17.75 13.08 -1.58
CA GLU A 5 16.36 13.49 -1.72
C GLU A 5 15.53 12.37 -2.37
N ARG A 6 14.37 12.06 -1.82
CA ARG A 6 13.45 11.00 -2.30
C ARG A 6 13.08 11.24 -3.77
N ILE A 7 12.98 10.16 -4.55
CA ILE A 7 12.59 10.24 -5.98
C ILE A 7 11.22 10.92 -6.15
N PHE A 8 10.30 10.66 -5.21
CA PHE A 8 9.02 11.37 -5.15
C PHE A 8 9.16 12.89 -5.11
N VAL A 9 10.05 13.40 -4.26
CA VAL A 9 10.30 14.86 -4.12
C VAL A 9 10.95 15.42 -5.38
N GLN A 10 11.92 14.69 -5.95
CA GLN A 10 12.58 15.08 -7.21
C GLN A 10 11.58 15.17 -8.36
N ALA A 11 10.66 14.20 -8.47
CA ALA A 11 9.63 14.18 -9.49
C ALA A 11 8.68 15.40 -9.37
N ILE A 12 8.23 15.71 -8.15
CA ILE A 12 7.38 16.90 -7.92
C ILE A 12 8.13 18.19 -8.28
N ARG A 13 9.41 18.32 -7.89
CA ARG A 13 10.21 19.50 -8.26
C ARG A 13 10.34 19.67 -9.77
N ARG A 14 10.61 18.57 -10.48
CA ARG A 14 10.75 18.56 -11.94
C ARG A 14 9.43 18.94 -12.62
N TYR A 15 8.32 18.34 -12.20
CA TYR A 15 6.97 18.69 -12.67
C TYR A 15 6.67 20.18 -12.49
N CYS A 16 6.92 20.69 -11.28
CA CYS A 16 6.66 22.10 -10.94
C CYS A 16 7.52 23.07 -11.76
N ALA A 17 8.82 22.78 -11.92
CA ALA A 17 9.73 23.60 -12.69
C ALA A 17 9.31 23.73 -14.17
N GLN A 18 8.86 22.62 -14.78
CA GLN A 18 8.40 22.61 -16.17
C GLN A 18 7.09 23.38 -16.42
N ARG A 19 6.28 23.60 -15.38
CA ARG A 19 4.93 24.18 -15.46
C ARG A 19 4.79 25.52 -14.75
N GLY A 20 5.90 26.13 -14.33
CA GLY A 20 5.89 27.44 -13.63
C GLY A 20 5.14 27.37 -12.27
N ILE A 21 5.16 26.20 -11.61
CA ILE A 21 4.56 26.01 -10.30
C ILE A 21 5.64 26.25 -9.24
N THR A 22 5.38 27.12 -8.30
CA THR A 22 6.26 27.32 -7.14
C THR A 22 6.15 26.13 -6.20
N VAL A 23 7.28 25.57 -5.75
CA VAL A 23 7.32 24.44 -4.83
C VAL A 23 8.18 24.79 -3.61
N ASP A 24 7.63 24.56 -2.41
CA ASP A 24 8.32 24.67 -1.13
C ASP A 24 8.33 23.28 -0.47
N VAL A 25 9.52 22.72 -0.30
CA VAL A 25 9.73 21.40 0.32
C VAL A 25 10.26 21.62 1.73
N ARG A 26 9.49 21.21 2.73
CA ARG A 26 9.87 21.35 4.14
C ARG A 26 10.94 20.33 4.53
N PRO A 27 11.70 20.56 5.61
CA PRO A 27 12.77 19.68 6.06
C PRO A 27 12.32 18.22 6.13
N GLY A 28 13.17 17.29 5.64
CA GLY A 28 12.84 15.87 5.51
C GLY A 28 11.93 15.52 4.32
N GLY A 29 11.47 16.52 3.56
CA GLY A 29 10.67 16.31 2.35
C GLY A 29 9.27 15.72 2.58
N TRP A 30 8.76 15.70 3.82
CA TRP A 30 7.47 15.08 4.15
C TRP A 30 6.28 15.95 3.81
N LEU A 31 6.40 17.27 3.93
CA LEU A 31 5.38 18.23 3.52
C LEU A 31 5.91 19.04 2.34
N ILE A 32 5.16 19.04 1.26
CA ILE A 32 5.47 19.75 0.03
C ILE A 32 4.29 20.68 -0.30
N ALA A 33 4.55 21.98 -0.37
CA ALA A 33 3.56 22.97 -0.78
C ALA A 33 3.82 23.38 -2.23
N MET A 34 2.78 23.33 -3.05
CA MET A 34 2.81 23.71 -4.47
C MET A 34 1.84 24.86 -4.72
N ARG A 35 2.22 25.84 -5.54
CA ARG A 35 1.37 27.00 -5.84
C ARG A 35 1.48 27.42 -7.31
N ARG A 36 0.33 27.61 -7.95
CA ARG A 36 0.21 28.19 -9.29
C ARG A 36 -0.89 29.27 -9.26
N GLY A 37 -0.50 30.54 -9.31
CA GLY A 37 -1.43 31.65 -9.11
C GLY A 37 -2.09 31.60 -7.72
N ALA A 38 -3.41 31.66 -7.67
CA ALA A 38 -4.19 31.56 -6.43
C ALA A 38 -4.33 30.10 -5.92
N ARG A 39 -4.05 29.12 -6.76
CA ARG A 39 -4.20 27.71 -6.43
C ARG A 39 -3.06 27.22 -5.55
N ARG A 40 -3.41 26.63 -4.41
CA ARG A 40 -2.48 26.01 -3.46
C ARG A 40 -2.81 24.55 -3.32
N HIS A 41 -1.80 23.70 -3.31
CA HIS A 41 -1.93 22.27 -3.08
C HIS A 41 -0.80 21.74 -2.19
N PHE A 42 -1.08 20.67 -1.43
CA PHE A 42 -0.10 20.04 -0.56
C PHE A 42 0.03 18.56 -0.92
N ALA A 43 1.25 18.05 -0.86
CA ALA A 43 1.55 16.64 -0.78
C ALA A 43 2.18 16.33 0.58
N PHE A 44 1.84 15.17 1.16
CA PHE A 44 2.36 14.75 2.45
C PHE A 44 2.77 13.27 2.42
N GLY A 45 3.98 12.98 2.91
CA GLY A 45 4.54 11.63 2.81
C GLY A 45 4.76 11.23 1.35
N TYR A 46 3.95 10.34 0.84
CA TYR A 46 3.84 9.93 -0.57
C TYR A 46 2.41 10.13 -1.12
N ASP A 47 1.56 10.80 -0.35
CA ASP A 47 0.20 11.13 -0.77
C ASP A 47 0.18 12.49 -1.49
N ILE A 48 -0.36 12.49 -2.70
CA ILE A 48 -0.51 13.70 -3.52
C ILE A 48 -1.84 14.42 -3.22
N GLY A 49 -2.72 13.84 -2.39
CA GLY A 49 -4.01 14.43 -2.04
C GLY A 49 -5.09 14.25 -3.10
N LEU A 50 -5.04 13.17 -3.87
CA LEU A 50 -6.05 12.81 -4.87
C LEU A 50 -7.16 11.93 -4.31
N ASN A 51 -6.90 11.28 -3.19
CA ASN A 51 -7.82 10.34 -2.56
C ASN A 51 -8.75 11.07 -1.59
N SER A 52 -10.00 10.61 -1.51
CA SER A 52 -10.88 11.04 -0.43
C SER A 52 -10.32 10.62 0.93
N ALA A 53 -10.69 11.34 1.99
CA ALA A 53 -10.22 11.01 3.34
C ALA A 53 -10.60 9.58 3.75
N ILE A 54 -11.78 9.09 3.32
CA ILE A 54 -12.22 7.72 3.65
C ILE A 54 -11.45 6.67 2.86
N ALA A 55 -11.24 6.86 1.56
CA ALA A 55 -10.47 5.95 0.74
C ALA A 55 -9.01 5.84 1.23
N HIS A 56 -8.40 6.98 1.59
CA HIS A 56 -7.07 7.02 2.20
C HIS A 56 -7.02 6.22 3.51
N ARG A 57 -8.01 6.37 4.38
CA ARG A 57 -8.08 5.66 5.66
C ARG A 57 -8.29 4.17 5.49
N LEU A 58 -9.20 3.76 4.58
CA LEU A 58 -9.42 2.35 4.23
C LEU A 58 -8.11 1.73 3.73
N ALA A 59 -7.43 2.34 2.77
CA ALA A 59 -6.17 1.82 2.22
C ALA A 59 -5.05 1.69 3.26
N ASN A 60 -5.02 2.54 4.30
CA ASN A 60 -4.03 2.47 5.36
C ASN A 60 -4.37 1.45 6.48
N ASP A 61 -5.55 0.86 6.45
CA ASP A 61 -6.05 -0.12 7.41
C ASP A 61 -6.27 -1.47 6.72
N LYS A 62 -5.41 -2.45 7.02
CA LYS A 62 -5.40 -3.74 6.31
C LYS A 62 -6.69 -4.54 6.52
N SER A 63 -7.25 -4.50 7.73
CA SER A 63 -8.50 -5.20 8.01
C SER A 63 -9.68 -4.53 7.31
N ALA A 64 -9.80 -3.20 7.41
CA ALA A 64 -10.87 -2.47 6.75
C ALA A 64 -10.79 -2.62 5.21
N THR A 65 -9.57 -2.60 4.63
CA THR A 65 -9.37 -2.89 3.21
C THR A 65 -9.90 -4.28 2.86
N SER A 66 -9.46 -5.32 3.57
CA SER A 66 -9.87 -6.69 3.24
C SER A 66 -11.37 -6.93 3.44
N GLU A 67 -11.98 -6.33 4.46
CA GLU A 67 -13.43 -6.39 4.68
C GLU A 67 -14.20 -5.67 3.57
N ALA A 68 -13.78 -4.46 3.18
CA ALA A 68 -14.41 -3.71 2.10
C ALA A 68 -14.32 -4.47 0.75
N LEU A 69 -13.15 -5.03 0.43
CA LEU A 69 -12.97 -5.85 -0.77
C LEU A 69 -13.87 -7.10 -0.74
N ALA A 70 -13.97 -7.77 0.40
CA ALA A 70 -14.83 -8.94 0.56
C ALA A 70 -16.32 -8.60 0.39
N LEU A 71 -16.79 -7.44 0.89
CA LEU A 71 -18.16 -6.96 0.69
C LEU A 71 -18.50 -6.75 -0.78
N GLU A 72 -17.53 -6.29 -1.58
CA GLU A 72 -17.69 -6.08 -3.02
C GLU A 72 -17.34 -7.32 -3.86
N GLY A 73 -17.05 -8.47 -3.22
CA GLY A 73 -16.73 -9.72 -3.90
C GLY A 73 -15.37 -9.73 -4.60
N VAL A 74 -14.46 -8.82 -4.23
CA VAL A 74 -13.11 -8.74 -4.80
C VAL A 74 -12.19 -9.74 -4.09
N PRO A 75 -11.55 -10.68 -4.81
CA PRO A 75 -10.63 -11.64 -4.21
C PRO A 75 -9.48 -10.96 -3.45
N CYS A 76 -9.36 -11.21 -2.17
CA CYS A 76 -8.33 -10.62 -1.33
C CYS A 76 -7.82 -11.58 -0.26
N VAL A 77 -6.66 -11.26 0.30
CA VAL A 77 -6.11 -11.97 1.47
C VAL A 77 -6.84 -11.46 2.72
N PRO A 78 -7.48 -12.34 3.51
CA PRO A 78 -8.20 -11.92 4.71
C PRO A 78 -7.23 -11.41 5.78
N HIS A 79 -7.62 -10.33 6.47
CA HIS A 79 -6.88 -9.73 7.56
C HIS A 79 -7.79 -9.58 8.79
N HIS A 80 -7.59 -10.45 9.77
CA HIS A 80 -8.40 -10.47 11.00
C HIS A 80 -7.85 -9.47 12.02
N LEU A 81 -8.63 -8.46 12.36
CA LEU A 81 -8.26 -7.40 13.32
C LEU A 81 -8.33 -7.87 14.77
N PHE A 82 -7.30 -7.49 15.51
CA PHE A 82 -7.27 -7.56 16.98
C PHE A 82 -6.80 -6.22 17.55
N LEU A 83 -7.59 -5.65 18.44
CA LEU A 83 -7.26 -4.39 19.10
C LEU A 83 -6.46 -4.66 20.37
N ASN A 84 -5.56 -3.75 20.70
CA ASN A 84 -4.69 -3.85 21.85
C ASN A 84 -5.52 -3.86 23.15
N PRO A 85 -5.44 -4.92 23.99
CA PRO A 85 -6.23 -5.02 25.22
C PRO A 85 -5.93 -3.90 26.23
N LYS A 86 -4.78 -3.21 26.13
CA LYS A 86 -4.48 -2.02 26.93
C LYS A 86 -5.42 -0.85 26.66
N MET A 87 -6.16 -0.86 25.54
CA MET A 87 -7.20 0.12 25.23
C MET A 87 -8.52 -0.12 25.99
N GLY A 88 -8.63 -1.25 26.69
CA GLY A 88 -9.79 -1.66 27.46
C GLY A 88 -10.40 -2.98 26.99
N VAL A 89 -10.90 -3.78 27.92
CA VAL A 89 -11.46 -5.10 27.64
C VAL A 89 -12.65 -5.05 26.69
N HIS A 90 -13.47 -4.00 26.77
CA HIS A 90 -14.62 -3.79 25.89
C HIS A 90 -14.23 -3.54 24.42
N VAL A 91 -12.99 -3.13 24.15
CA VAL A 91 -12.47 -2.86 22.81
C VAL A 91 -11.88 -4.14 22.21
N ALA A 92 -11.06 -4.86 22.98
CA ALA A 92 -10.39 -6.07 22.51
C ALA A 92 -11.31 -7.32 22.50
N GLY A 93 -12.35 -7.33 23.34
CA GLY A 93 -13.14 -8.54 23.65
C GLY A 93 -12.41 -9.44 24.65
N ALA A 94 -13.18 -10.17 25.48
CA ALA A 94 -12.60 -11.01 26.54
C ALA A 94 -11.87 -12.26 25.99
N ASP A 95 -12.19 -12.70 24.79
CA ASP A 95 -11.72 -13.94 24.19
C ASP A 95 -10.66 -13.75 23.08
N TRP A 96 -10.08 -12.57 22.98
CA TRP A 96 -9.18 -12.21 21.88
C TRP A 96 -8.01 -13.22 21.72
N ARG A 97 -7.38 -13.67 22.81
CA ARG A 97 -6.29 -14.67 22.76
C ARG A 97 -6.77 -15.99 22.16
N ARG A 98 -7.90 -16.51 22.63
CA ARG A 98 -8.47 -17.77 22.11
C ARG A 98 -8.80 -17.67 20.62
N ARG A 99 -9.29 -16.52 20.17
CA ARG A 99 -9.56 -16.28 18.74
C ARG A 99 -8.26 -16.28 17.90
N MET A 100 -7.18 -15.70 18.39
CA MET A 100 -5.86 -15.74 17.73
C MET A 100 -5.32 -17.18 17.65
N GLN A 101 -5.39 -17.94 18.74
CA GLN A 101 -4.98 -19.35 18.78
C GLN A 101 -5.81 -20.21 17.82
N ALA A 102 -7.10 -19.95 17.74
CA ALA A 102 -7.98 -20.64 16.79
C ALA A 102 -7.58 -20.35 15.33
N LEU A 103 -7.21 -19.12 14.99
CA LEU A 103 -6.70 -18.79 13.66
C LEU A 103 -5.39 -19.52 13.36
N LEU A 104 -4.45 -19.56 14.30
CA LEU A 104 -3.21 -20.30 14.14
C LEU A 104 -3.48 -21.80 13.90
N ALA A 105 -4.38 -22.39 14.66
CA ALA A 105 -4.75 -23.81 14.52
C ALA A 105 -5.45 -24.13 13.17
N GLN A 106 -6.16 -23.17 12.59
CA GLN A 106 -6.81 -23.32 11.28
C GLN A 106 -5.83 -23.31 10.11
N HIS A 107 -4.61 -22.79 10.31
CA HIS A 107 -3.61 -22.62 9.25
C HIS A 107 -2.34 -23.43 9.52
N PRO A 108 -2.24 -24.70 9.09
CA PRO A 108 -1.09 -25.57 9.36
C PRO A 108 0.26 -25.03 8.86
N GLN A 109 0.26 -24.18 7.84
CA GLN A 109 1.47 -23.52 7.32
C GLN A 109 1.87 -22.28 8.14
N GLY A 110 1.07 -21.93 9.15
CA GLY A 110 1.23 -20.77 10.01
C GLY A 110 0.40 -19.56 9.57
N VAL A 111 0.57 -18.49 10.31
CA VAL A 111 -0.07 -17.20 10.08
C VAL A 111 0.97 -16.09 10.01
N VAL A 112 0.58 -14.95 9.47
CA VAL A 112 1.36 -13.70 9.50
C VAL A 112 0.72 -12.74 10.47
N VAL A 113 1.49 -12.30 11.48
CA VAL A 113 1.11 -11.28 12.46
C VAL A 113 1.82 -9.98 12.11
N LYS A 114 1.09 -8.89 11.98
CA LYS A 114 1.65 -7.58 11.61
C LYS A 114 0.78 -6.43 12.15
N PRO A 115 1.32 -5.19 12.25
CA PRO A 115 0.52 -4.02 12.57
C PRO A 115 -0.61 -3.84 11.55
N ASN A 116 -1.82 -3.50 12.03
CA ASN A 116 -2.95 -3.21 11.15
C ASN A 116 -2.67 -2.00 10.26
N GLN A 117 -2.03 -0.97 10.82
CA GLN A 117 -1.54 0.21 10.11
C GLN A 117 -0.01 0.20 10.13
N GLY A 118 0.60 0.53 9.01
CA GLY A 118 2.05 0.56 8.88
C GLY A 118 2.52 0.11 7.51
N THR A 119 3.76 0.46 7.19
CA THR A 119 4.41 0.23 5.89
C THR A 119 5.78 -0.41 6.09
N SER A 120 6.43 -0.78 4.99
CA SER A 120 7.85 -1.22 4.95
C SER A 120 8.15 -2.53 5.69
N GLY A 121 7.15 -3.37 5.99
CA GLY A 121 7.36 -4.71 6.55
C GLY A 121 7.95 -4.74 7.97
N ARG A 122 7.88 -3.64 8.74
CA ARG A 122 8.32 -3.59 10.13
C ARG A 122 7.34 -4.39 10.99
N SER A 123 7.89 -5.12 11.98
CA SER A 123 7.12 -5.97 12.91
C SER A 123 6.15 -6.90 12.19
N VAL A 124 6.62 -7.55 11.11
CA VAL A 124 5.89 -8.58 10.37
C VAL A 124 6.50 -9.94 10.72
N PHE A 125 5.72 -10.80 11.33
CA PHE A 125 6.15 -12.10 11.86
C PHE A 125 5.43 -13.24 11.13
N LYS A 126 6.17 -14.26 10.69
CA LYS A 126 5.62 -15.57 10.36
C LYS A 126 5.58 -16.37 11.65
N VAL A 127 4.42 -16.91 11.98
CA VAL A 127 4.12 -17.58 13.23
C VAL A 127 3.58 -18.98 12.93
N THR A 128 4.18 -20.00 13.55
CA THR A 128 3.80 -21.42 13.39
C THR A 128 3.50 -22.09 14.72
N THR A 129 3.86 -21.45 15.84
CA THR A 129 3.67 -21.96 17.20
C THR A 129 3.00 -20.93 18.10
N GLU A 130 2.38 -21.36 19.19
CA GLU A 130 1.77 -20.45 20.17
C GLU A 130 2.80 -19.53 20.83
N ALA A 131 4.01 -20.04 21.10
CA ALA A 131 5.09 -19.22 21.69
C ALA A 131 5.54 -18.09 20.74
N GLU A 132 5.63 -18.38 19.43
CA GLU A 132 5.89 -17.34 18.41
C GLU A 132 4.74 -16.36 18.30
N LEU A 133 3.49 -16.83 18.45
CA LEU A 133 2.31 -15.98 18.44
C LEU A 133 2.34 -14.98 19.60
N ASP A 134 2.57 -15.44 20.81
CA ASP A 134 2.64 -14.59 21.99
C ASP A 134 3.74 -13.52 21.83
N HIS A 135 4.94 -13.93 21.37
CA HIS A 135 6.04 -13.00 21.11
C HIS A 135 5.68 -11.93 20.06
N ALA A 136 5.12 -12.34 18.92
CA ALA A 136 4.74 -11.44 17.84
C ALA A 136 3.64 -10.45 18.28
N VAL A 137 2.66 -10.93 19.05
CA VAL A 137 1.58 -10.12 19.61
C VAL A 137 2.12 -9.07 20.59
N ASP A 138 3.01 -9.45 21.48
CA ASP A 138 3.60 -8.53 22.45
C ASP A 138 4.43 -7.44 21.74
N ASP A 139 5.24 -7.83 20.74
CA ASP A 139 6.03 -6.87 19.95
C ASP A 139 5.11 -5.86 19.24
N VAL A 140 4.12 -6.33 18.48
CA VAL A 140 3.23 -5.44 17.73
C VAL A 140 2.41 -4.57 18.66
N PHE A 141 1.85 -5.10 19.76
CA PHE A 141 1.08 -4.30 20.71
C PHE A 141 1.92 -3.34 21.55
N SER A 142 3.24 -3.50 21.58
CA SER A 142 4.12 -2.53 22.22
C SER A 142 4.12 -1.18 21.50
N MET A 143 3.84 -1.18 20.19
CA MET A 143 3.94 0.00 19.31
C MET A 143 2.66 0.33 18.53
N SER A 144 1.64 -0.54 18.57
CA SER A 144 0.43 -0.40 17.75
C SER A 144 -0.83 -0.57 18.55
N ALA A 145 -1.87 0.21 18.20
CA ALA A 145 -3.21 0.07 18.77
C ALA A 145 -3.96 -1.18 18.27
N GLY A 146 -3.53 -1.74 17.13
CA GLY A 146 -4.13 -2.92 16.55
C GLY A 146 -3.14 -3.73 15.71
N LEU A 147 -3.34 -5.03 15.68
CA LEU A 147 -2.65 -5.95 14.79
C LEU A 147 -3.64 -6.69 13.91
N VAL A 148 -3.16 -7.25 12.82
CA VAL A 148 -3.90 -8.20 12.01
C VAL A 148 -3.18 -9.54 11.95
N ILE A 149 -3.99 -10.59 11.86
CA ILE A 149 -3.55 -11.94 11.57
C ILE A 149 -4.12 -12.33 10.20
N SER A 150 -3.26 -12.80 9.31
CA SER A 150 -3.62 -13.35 8.02
C SER A 150 -3.02 -14.75 7.84
N PRO A 151 -3.56 -15.63 6.98
CA PRO A 151 -2.90 -16.88 6.62
C PRO A 151 -1.48 -16.62 6.11
N TYR A 152 -0.53 -17.48 6.46
CA TYR A 152 0.73 -17.52 5.72
C TYR A 152 0.47 -18.20 4.37
N LEU A 153 0.78 -17.50 3.29
CA LEU A 153 0.53 -17.96 1.93
C LEU A 153 1.84 -18.25 1.22
N ALA A 154 1.89 -19.36 0.49
CA ALA A 154 2.99 -19.67 -0.42
C ALA A 154 2.81 -18.84 -1.71
N ILE A 155 3.27 -17.59 -1.69
CA ILE A 155 3.12 -16.65 -2.80
C ILE A 155 3.99 -17.11 -3.97
N GLU A 156 3.38 -17.39 -5.12
CA GLU A 156 4.02 -17.77 -6.37
C GLU A 156 4.58 -16.54 -7.09
N HIS A 157 3.76 -15.49 -7.18
CA HIS A 157 4.08 -14.22 -7.82
C HIS A 157 3.49 -13.07 -7.01
N GLU A 158 4.21 -11.96 -6.97
CA GLU A 158 3.70 -10.70 -6.44
C GLU A 158 3.89 -9.59 -7.49
N VAL A 159 2.81 -8.90 -7.79
CA VAL A 159 2.73 -7.84 -8.80
C VAL A 159 2.19 -6.57 -8.13
N ARG A 160 2.84 -5.44 -8.41
CA ARG A 160 2.34 -4.12 -8.05
C ARG A 160 1.76 -3.43 -9.27
N VAL A 161 0.52 -2.97 -9.14
CA VAL A 161 -0.16 -2.11 -10.11
C VAL A 161 -0.26 -0.71 -9.51
N VAL A 162 0.31 0.28 -10.19
CA VAL A 162 0.09 1.70 -9.86
C VAL A 162 -1.05 2.21 -10.73
N GLN A 163 -2.12 2.66 -10.08
CA GLN A 163 -3.38 3.02 -10.73
C GLN A 163 -3.78 4.46 -10.46
N LEU A 164 -4.31 5.14 -11.49
CA LEU A 164 -4.90 6.47 -11.42
C LEU A 164 -6.30 6.44 -12.04
N GLY A 165 -7.35 6.44 -11.21
CA GLY A 165 -8.70 6.12 -11.67
C GLY A 165 -8.72 4.74 -12.30
N ASP A 166 -9.19 4.65 -13.55
CA ASP A 166 -9.24 3.40 -14.32
C ASP A 166 -7.97 3.10 -15.12
N LEU A 167 -6.94 3.97 -15.03
CA LEU A 167 -5.71 3.85 -15.80
C LEU A 167 -4.61 3.13 -15.02
N PRO A 168 -4.13 1.96 -15.45
CA PRO A 168 -2.91 1.36 -14.94
C PRO A 168 -1.70 2.12 -15.49
N LEU A 169 -1.00 2.87 -14.64
CA LEU A 169 0.15 3.66 -15.06
C LEU A 169 1.43 2.82 -15.14
N VAL A 170 1.62 1.93 -14.16
CA VAL A 170 2.80 1.06 -14.08
C VAL A 170 2.40 -0.30 -13.52
N VAL A 171 2.92 -1.37 -14.13
CA VAL A 171 2.72 -2.74 -13.65
C VAL A 171 4.09 -3.44 -13.59
N TYR A 172 4.46 -3.92 -12.42
CA TYR A 172 5.72 -4.62 -12.24
C TYR A 172 5.64 -5.73 -11.20
N GLY A 173 6.37 -6.82 -11.47
CA GLY A 173 6.57 -7.91 -10.53
C GLY A 173 7.62 -7.54 -9.48
N LYS A 174 7.47 -8.07 -8.28
CA LYS A 174 8.49 -8.01 -7.24
C LYS A 174 9.26 -9.34 -7.24
N GLN A 175 10.42 -9.35 -7.91
CA GLN A 175 11.27 -10.54 -7.93
C GLN A 175 11.80 -10.80 -6.53
N ARG A 176 11.49 -12.01 -6.00
CA ARG A 176 11.83 -12.44 -4.65
C ARG A 176 13.34 -12.40 -4.40
N GLY A 177 13.74 -11.84 -3.25
CA GLY A 177 15.07 -12.01 -2.69
C GLY A 177 15.21 -13.32 -1.90
N SER A 178 16.22 -13.42 -1.05
CA SER A 178 16.45 -14.60 -0.20
C SER A 178 15.50 -14.70 1.01
N ASP A 179 14.75 -13.66 1.33
CA ASP A 179 13.79 -13.63 2.45
C ASP A 179 12.40 -14.12 1.99
N TRP A 180 11.61 -14.66 2.93
CA TRP A 180 10.22 -15.04 2.70
C TRP A 180 9.32 -13.83 2.46
N ARG A 181 9.74 -12.64 2.87
CA ARG A 181 9.05 -11.37 2.64
C ARG A 181 9.35 -10.85 1.24
N HIS A 182 8.30 -10.49 0.51
CA HIS A 182 8.41 -9.90 -0.83
C HIS A 182 8.57 -8.36 -0.77
N ASN A 183 9.33 -7.86 0.22
CA ASN A 183 9.48 -6.43 0.42
C ASN A 183 10.61 -5.86 -0.46
N LEU A 184 10.30 -4.81 -1.25
CA LEU A 184 11.29 -4.10 -2.08
C LEU A 184 12.41 -3.45 -1.23
N ASP A 185 12.13 -3.12 0.04
CA ASP A 185 13.15 -2.63 0.97
C ASP A 185 14.12 -3.74 1.43
N ALA A 186 13.73 -5.01 1.27
CA ALA A 186 14.49 -6.20 1.69
C ALA A 186 15.17 -6.94 0.51
N ALA A 187 15.62 -6.22 -0.54
CA ALA A 187 16.32 -6.73 -1.71
C ALA A 187 15.44 -7.36 -2.83
N ALA A 188 14.12 -7.24 -2.79
CA ALA A 188 13.31 -7.59 -3.96
C ALA A 188 13.56 -6.58 -5.09
N ARG A 189 13.64 -7.08 -6.34
CA ARG A 189 13.90 -6.24 -7.51
C ARG A 189 12.62 -6.03 -8.33
N PRO A 190 12.25 -4.78 -8.69
CA PRO A 190 11.13 -4.55 -9.59
C PRO A 190 11.47 -4.98 -11.02
N VAL A 191 10.58 -5.73 -11.65
CA VAL A 191 10.68 -6.20 -13.04
C VAL A 191 9.38 -5.81 -13.75
N LEU A 192 9.47 -4.95 -14.77
CA LEU A 192 8.31 -4.53 -15.54
C LEU A 192 7.60 -5.73 -16.16
N LEU A 193 6.29 -5.79 -16.09
CA LEU A 193 5.48 -6.79 -16.78
C LEU A 193 5.15 -6.30 -18.19
N GLU A 194 5.51 -7.13 -19.17
CA GLU A 194 5.06 -6.96 -20.55
C GLU A 194 3.57 -7.29 -20.70
N ASP A 195 2.99 -6.89 -21.83
CA ASP A 195 1.59 -7.21 -22.14
C ASP A 195 1.39 -8.73 -22.24
N GLY A 196 0.31 -9.20 -21.64
CA GLY A 196 -0.02 -10.62 -21.58
C GLY A 196 -1.11 -10.92 -20.55
N GLU A 197 -1.47 -12.19 -20.43
CA GLU A 197 -2.57 -12.64 -19.57
C GLU A 197 -2.36 -12.28 -18.10
N VAL A 198 -1.13 -12.43 -17.59
CA VAL A 198 -0.77 -12.12 -16.20
C VAL A 198 -0.99 -10.63 -15.91
N ARG A 199 -0.46 -9.76 -16.78
CA ARG A 199 -0.64 -8.31 -16.63
C ARG A 199 -2.12 -7.92 -16.70
N THR A 200 -2.85 -8.48 -17.66
CA THR A 200 -4.29 -8.22 -17.84
C THR A 200 -5.10 -8.62 -16.61
N ALA A 201 -4.84 -9.80 -16.04
CA ALA A 201 -5.51 -10.27 -14.83
C ALA A 201 -5.22 -9.38 -13.62
N CYS A 202 -3.95 -9.00 -13.42
CA CYS A 202 -3.55 -8.14 -12.31
C CYS A 202 -4.14 -6.72 -12.44
N VAL A 203 -4.14 -6.14 -13.64
CA VAL A 203 -4.72 -4.83 -13.91
C VAL A 203 -6.23 -4.84 -13.65
N LYS A 204 -6.93 -5.86 -14.13
CA LYS A 204 -8.37 -5.98 -13.86
C LYS A 204 -8.67 -6.07 -12.38
N LEU A 205 -7.97 -6.95 -11.65
CA LEU A 205 -8.18 -7.11 -10.21
C LEU A 205 -7.84 -5.83 -9.43
N ALA A 206 -6.79 -5.10 -9.84
CA ALA A 206 -6.43 -3.82 -9.24
C ALA A 206 -7.49 -2.75 -9.49
N ALA A 207 -8.08 -2.70 -10.69
CA ALA A 207 -9.18 -1.78 -11.00
C ALA A 207 -10.43 -2.09 -10.18
N ASP A 208 -10.82 -3.37 -10.07
CA ASP A 208 -11.92 -3.81 -9.23
C ASP A 208 -11.69 -3.41 -7.76
N ALA A 209 -10.47 -3.59 -7.25
CA ALA A 209 -10.10 -3.24 -5.89
C ALA A 209 -10.09 -1.72 -5.64
N ALA A 210 -9.58 -0.93 -6.58
CA ALA A 210 -9.59 0.52 -6.49
C ALA A 210 -11.03 1.08 -6.47
N SER A 211 -11.90 0.53 -7.31
CA SER A 211 -13.32 0.86 -7.37
C SER A 211 -14.03 0.52 -6.07
N ALA A 212 -13.78 -0.66 -5.50
CA ALA A 212 -14.43 -1.14 -4.27
C ALA A 212 -14.24 -0.20 -3.08
N ILE A 213 -13.07 0.44 -2.94
CA ILE A 213 -12.81 1.38 -1.85
C ILE A 213 -12.85 2.86 -2.28
N GLY A 214 -13.16 3.13 -3.56
CA GLY A 214 -13.25 4.48 -4.12
C GLY A 214 -11.92 5.24 -4.10
N ILE A 215 -10.78 4.56 -4.35
CA ILE A 215 -9.46 5.18 -4.32
C ILE A 215 -9.04 5.64 -5.71
N ALA A 216 -8.63 6.91 -5.82
CA ALA A 216 -8.31 7.53 -7.10
C ALA A 216 -6.84 7.33 -7.54
N PHE A 217 -5.89 7.31 -6.59
CA PHE A 217 -4.48 7.09 -6.88
C PHE A 217 -3.87 6.19 -5.82
N ALA A 218 -3.41 5.01 -6.24
CA ALA A 218 -2.88 4.01 -5.32
C ALA A 218 -1.86 3.09 -5.99
N SER A 219 -1.06 2.41 -5.17
CA SER A 219 -0.39 1.18 -5.59
C SER A 219 -1.05 -0.02 -4.93
N ILE A 220 -1.44 -1.00 -5.74
CA ILE A 220 -2.17 -2.19 -5.34
C ILE A 220 -1.24 -3.39 -5.51
N ASP A 221 -1.01 -4.11 -4.42
CA ASP A 221 -0.22 -5.33 -4.41
C ASP A 221 -1.14 -6.53 -4.60
N VAL A 222 -0.89 -7.29 -5.65
CA VAL A 222 -1.64 -8.48 -6.05
C VAL A 222 -0.71 -9.68 -5.98
N VAL A 223 -1.18 -10.75 -5.37
CA VAL A 223 -0.42 -12.00 -5.21
C VAL A 223 -1.10 -13.16 -5.89
N ARG A 224 -0.31 -14.10 -6.43
CA ARG A 224 -0.80 -15.37 -6.93
C ARG A 224 -0.56 -16.45 -5.89
N VAL A 225 -1.63 -17.15 -5.52
CA VAL A 225 -1.63 -18.22 -4.53
C VAL A 225 -2.53 -19.34 -5.02
N ASP A 226 -2.01 -20.56 -5.09
CA ASP A 226 -2.73 -21.74 -5.59
C ASP A 226 -3.36 -21.51 -6.96
N GLY A 227 -2.62 -20.80 -7.85
CA GLY A 227 -3.06 -20.45 -9.19
C GLY A 227 -4.05 -19.26 -9.28
N GLU A 228 -4.52 -18.72 -8.17
CA GLU A 228 -5.50 -17.61 -8.12
C GLU A 228 -4.84 -16.28 -7.76
N TRP A 229 -5.31 -15.20 -8.40
CA TRP A 229 -4.89 -13.84 -8.07
C TRP A 229 -5.75 -13.25 -6.95
N LYS A 230 -5.11 -12.64 -5.93
CA LYS A 230 -5.77 -12.00 -4.77
C LYS A 230 -5.09 -10.68 -4.46
N VAL A 231 -5.86 -9.68 -4.05
CA VAL A 231 -5.31 -8.43 -3.52
C VAL A 231 -4.69 -8.71 -2.16
N LEU A 232 -3.43 -8.31 -1.99
CA LEU A 232 -2.72 -8.40 -0.71
C LEU A 232 -2.91 -7.12 0.11
N GLU A 233 -2.69 -5.96 -0.51
CA GLU A 233 -2.85 -4.66 0.14
C GLU A 233 -3.03 -3.54 -0.90
N ILE A 234 -3.62 -2.43 -0.45
CA ILE A 234 -3.73 -1.19 -1.20
C ILE A 234 -2.96 -0.11 -0.45
N ASN A 235 -2.12 0.65 -1.15
CA ASN A 235 -1.33 1.73 -0.58
C ASN A 235 -1.73 3.06 -1.21
N SER A 236 -2.28 3.97 -0.43
CA SER A 236 -2.68 5.33 -0.87
C SER A 236 -1.49 6.27 -1.05
N GLY A 237 -0.38 6.00 -0.38
CA GLY A 237 0.90 6.68 -0.59
C GLY A 237 1.73 5.93 -1.62
N VAL A 238 1.71 6.37 -2.87
CA VAL A 238 2.37 5.68 -3.98
C VAL A 238 3.87 5.89 -3.93
N MET A 239 4.61 4.92 -3.42
CA MET A 239 6.06 4.92 -3.32
C MET A 239 6.68 4.08 -4.43
N MET A 240 7.57 4.68 -5.24
CA MET A 240 8.25 4.02 -6.35
C MET A 240 9.78 4.19 -6.29
N GLU A 241 10.35 4.30 -5.09
CA GLU A 241 11.80 4.58 -4.90
C GLU A 241 12.70 3.48 -5.52
N ALA A 242 12.34 2.20 -5.36
CA ALA A 242 13.10 1.11 -5.96
C ALA A 242 13.00 1.10 -7.50
N LEU A 243 11.78 1.30 -8.03
CA LEU A 243 11.54 1.35 -9.46
C LEU A 243 12.24 2.55 -10.10
N GLY A 244 12.23 3.72 -9.45
CA GLY A 244 12.82 4.94 -9.99
C GLY A 244 14.34 4.91 -10.09
N LYS A 245 15.01 3.99 -9.39
CA LYS A 245 16.46 3.75 -9.59
C LYS A 245 16.77 3.08 -10.93
N LEU A 246 15.81 2.31 -11.46
CA LEU A 246 15.97 1.54 -12.71
C LEU A 246 15.25 2.21 -13.89
N HIS A 247 14.10 2.83 -13.63
CA HIS A 247 13.19 3.41 -14.64
C HIS A 247 12.74 4.83 -14.24
N PRO A 248 13.68 5.80 -14.13
CA PRO A 248 13.36 7.13 -13.62
C PRO A 248 12.34 7.89 -14.48
N GLU A 249 12.38 7.68 -15.81
CA GLU A 249 11.46 8.36 -16.74
C GLU A 249 10.02 7.84 -16.56
N LEU A 250 9.84 6.53 -16.35
CA LEU A 250 8.54 5.92 -16.12
C LEU A 250 7.93 6.42 -14.79
N VAL A 251 8.75 6.51 -13.76
CA VAL A 251 8.32 7.04 -12.45
C VAL A 251 7.97 8.52 -12.55
N GLN A 252 8.75 9.31 -13.31
CA GLN A 252 8.44 10.70 -13.58
C GLN A 252 7.08 10.84 -14.28
N ALA A 253 6.87 10.10 -15.38
CA ALA A 253 5.62 10.13 -16.14
C ALA A 253 4.40 9.72 -15.28
N THR A 254 4.59 8.77 -14.35
CA THR A 254 3.55 8.34 -13.41
C THR A 254 3.14 9.47 -12.46
N TYR A 255 4.12 10.15 -11.85
CA TYR A 255 3.82 11.31 -10.98
C TYR A 255 3.31 12.51 -11.75
N ASP A 256 3.78 12.72 -12.98
CA ASP A 256 3.26 13.78 -13.86
C ASP A 256 1.77 13.59 -14.15
N ALA A 257 1.36 12.36 -14.51
CA ALA A 257 -0.04 12.04 -14.74
C ALA A 257 -0.91 12.28 -13.49
N ALA A 258 -0.42 11.91 -12.31
CA ALA A 258 -1.12 12.17 -11.06
C ALA A 258 -1.20 13.67 -10.72
N LEU A 259 -0.12 14.44 -10.93
CA LEU A 259 -0.09 15.88 -10.70
C LEU A 259 -0.89 16.67 -11.74
N ASP A 260 -1.04 16.16 -12.97
CA ASP A 260 -1.93 16.73 -13.97
C ASP A 260 -3.41 16.65 -13.55
N ARG A 261 -3.80 15.65 -12.74
CA ARG A 261 -5.14 15.64 -12.09
C ARG A 261 -5.29 16.78 -11.07
N VAL A 262 -4.18 17.24 -10.47
CA VAL A 262 -4.19 18.35 -9.52
C VAL A 262 -4.13 19.71 -10.23
N PHE A 263 -3.25 19.87 -11.21
CA PHE A 263 -2.92 21.18 -11.82
C PHE A 263 -3.31 21.32 -13.29
N GLY A 264 -3.82 20.24 -13.93
CA GLY A 264 -4.23 20.28 -15.33
C GLY A 264 -5.40 21.26 -15.60
N GLU A 265 -5.56 21.67 -16.85
CA GLU A 265 -6.56 22.66 -17.27
C GLU A 265 -7.99 22.11 -17.32
N ASP A 266 -8.15 20.78 -17.45
CA ASP A 266 -9.45 20.11 -17.61
C ASP A 266 -10.07 19.71 -16.25
N GLN A 267 -10.35 20.70 -15.39
CA GLN A 267 -10.88 20.46 -14.05
C GLN A 267 -12.39 20.72 -13.88
N ARG A 268 -13.20 20.50 -14.88
CA ARG A 268 -14.66 20.62 -14.70
C ARG A 268 -15.30 19.44 -13.92
N MET A 269 -14.54 18.42 -13.52
CA MET A 269 -15.07 17.19 -12.88
C MET A 269 -14.85 17.05 -11.36
N PHE A 270 -14.23 18.02 -10.68
CA PHE A 270 -13.98 17.90 -9.22
C PHE A 270 -14.47 19.13 -8.43
N GLN A 271 -15.54 19.79 -8.87
CA GLN A 271 -16.35 20.68 -8.04
C GLN A 271 -17.58 19.91 -7.58
N LEU A 272 -17.46 19.22 -6.46
CA LEU A 272 -18.57 18.84 -5.58
C LEU A 272 -18.37 19.56 -4.26
#